data_10f75c6a218d065a799bc0db922732f9
#
_entry.id   10f75c6a218d065a799bc0db922732f9
#
_cell.length_a   1.000
_cell.length_b   1.000
_cell.length_c   1.000
_cell.angle_alpha   90.00
_cell.angle_beta   90.00
_cell.angle_gamma   90.00
#
_symmetry.space_group_name_H-M   'P 1'
#
loop_
_entity.id
_entity.type
_entity.pdbx_description
1 polymer ?
#
loop_
_entity_poly.entity_id
_entity_poly.type
_entity_poly.pdbx_seq_one_letter_code
_entity_poly.pdbx_strand_id
1 'polypeptide(L)'
;GMETRPTTDRTKETLFNMIAHGLCDCTFLDLFSGSGAIGIEAISRGVKKAVFVENNPNAIQCIMENLKKTQLEDQAEVIREDVFSALRRLDGREKFDYVFMDPPYNHMLEKEVLTYLAKSDLLEKDALIIVEASLATDFSYLEELGFLMIKQKKYKTNMHVFISVEE
;
A
#
# COMPACT_ATOMS: atom_id res chain seq x y z
N GLY A 1 1.69 17.92 8.66
CA GLY A 1 2.47 17.49 9.40
C GLY A 1 3.80 16.93 9.04
N MET A 2 4.67 17.13 9.93
CA MET A 2 6.04 16.63 9.77
C MET A 2 6.13 15.16 10.13
N GLU A 3 5.06 14.61 10.66
CA GLU A 3 5.02 13.22 11.11
C GLU A 3 5.07 12.24 9.97
N THR A 4 4.54 12.63 8.82
CA THR A 4 4.55 11.76 7.66
C THR A 4 5.49 12.33 6.63
N ARG A 5 6.39 11.47 6.14
CA ARG A 5 7.26 11.86 5.05
C ARG A 5 6.53 11.60 3.75
N PRO A 6 6.35 12.65 2.93
CA PRO A 6 5.77 12.38 1.62
C PRO A 6 6.75 11.54 0.78
N THR A 7 6.21 10.56 0.07
CA THR A 7 6.97 9.83 -0.93
C THR A 7 7.35 10.82 -2.01
N THR A 8 8.63 10.94 -2.32
CA THR A 8 9.06 11.87 -3.35
C THR A 8 8.60 11.38 -4.71
N ASP A 9 8.42 12.30 -5.66
CA ASP A 9 8.01 11.94 -7.01
C ASP A 9 8.98 10.97 -7.65
N ARG A 10 10.27 11.12 -7.35
CA ARG A 10 11.30 10.25 -7.90
C ARG A 10 11.19 8.82 -7.39
N THR A 11 10.99 8.64 -6.09
CA THR A 11 10.86 7.30 -5.52
C THR A 11 9.55 6.65 -5.97
N LYS A 12 8.47 7.43 -6.10
CA LYS A 12 7.21 6.95 -6.63
C LYS A 12 7.38 6.45 -8.06
N GLU A 13 8.04 7.23 -8.91
CA GLU A 13 8.28 6.83 -10.28
C GLU A 13 9.12 5.55 -10.36
N THR A 14 10.16 5.46 -9.55
CA THR A 14 11.00 4.27 -9.48
C THR A 14 10.17 3.04 -9.10
N LEU A 15 9.34 3.18 -8.06
CA LEU A 15 8.46 2.10 -7.61
C LEU A 15 7.58 1.60 -8.76
N PHE A 16 6.87 2.52 -9.41
CA PHE A 16 5.94 2.12 -10.45
C PHE A 16 6.61 1.60 -11.70
N ASN A 17 7.83 2.07 -12.01
CA ASN A 17 8.60 1.48 -13.10
C ASN A 17 8.96 0.02 -12.80
N MET A 18 9.19 -0.31 -11.52
CA MET A 18 9.52 -1.68 -11.12
C MET A 18 8.33 -2.63 -11.21
N ILE A 19 7.10 -2.14 -11.02
CA ILE A 19 5.90 -2.98 -10.99
C ILE A 19 4.97 -2.76 -12.19
N ALA A 20 5.40 -1.97 -13.18
CA ALA A 20 4.54 -1.52 -14.27
C ALA A 20 3.88 -2.66 -15.06
N HIS A 21 4.54 -3.80 -15.20
CA HIS A 21 4.07 -4.89 -16.05
C HIS A 21 2.78 -5.55 -15.58
N GLY A 22 2.52 -5.54 -14.29
CA GLY A 22 1.42 -6.32 -13.74
C GLY A 22 0.19 -5.53 -13.34
N LEU A 23 0.18 -4.22 -13.57
CA LEU A 23 -0.86 -3.35 -12.99
C LEU A 23 -2.20 -3.38 -13.74
N CYS A 24 -2.19 -3.68 -15.03
CA CYS A 24 -3.40 -3.57 -15.85
C CYS A 24 -4.53 -4.44 -15.32
N ASP A 25 -5.70 -3.83 -15.12
CA ASP A 25 -6.93 -4.47 -14.63
C ASP A 25 -6.85 -5.06 -13.23
N CYS A 26 -5.83 -4.68 -12.46
CA CYS A 26 -5.65 -5.15 -11.10
C CYS A 26 -6.39 -4.31 -10.08
N THR A 27 -6.50 -4.83 -8.86
CA THR A 27 -7.06 -4.14 -7.70
C THR A 27 -5.92 -3.81 -6.75
N PHE A 28 -5.86 -2.55 -6.32
CA PHE A 28 -4.74 -2.00 -5.56
C PHE A 28 -5.23 -1.48 -4.21
N LEU A 29 -4.56 -1.87 -3.13
CA LEU A 29 -4.88 -1.40 -1.78
C LEU A 29 -3.76 -0.49 -1.29
N ASP A 30 -4.10 0.76 -0.98
CA ASP A 30 -3.17 1.78 -0.51
C ASP A 30 -3.45 2.07 0.96
N LEU A 31 -2.66 1.47 1.84
CA LEU A 31 -2.80 1.61 3.29
C LEU A 31 -1.94 2.76 3.80
N PHE A 32 -2.48 3.52 4.76
CA PHE A 32 -1.83 4.74 5.25
C PHE A 32 -1.62 5.71 4.08
N SER A 33 -2.70 5.99 3.35
CA SER A 33 -2.62 6.61 2.03
C SER A 33 -2.05 8.03 2.01
N GLY A 34 -2.15 8.78 3.11
CA GLY A 34 -1.71 10.16 3.13
C GLY A 34 -2.44 11.00 2.08
N SER A 35 -1.72 11.56 1.13
CA SER A 35 -2.30 12.36 0.04
C SER A 35 -2.94 11.50 -1.05
N GLY A 36 -2.75 10.18 -1.00
CA GLY A 36 -3.26 9.27 -2.02
C GLY A 36 -2.38 9.17 -3.26
N ALA A 37 -1.17 9.72 -3.22
CA ALA A 37 -0.31 9.77 -4.41
C ALA A 37 -0.03 8.39 -5.00
N ILE A 38 0.16 7.38 -4.15
CA ILE A 38 0.48 6.03 -4.62
C ILE A 38 -0.73 5.40 -5.32
N GLY A 39 -1.90 5.39 -4.66
CA GLY A 39 -3.10 4.82 -5.26
C GLY A 39 -3.53 5.53 -6.53
N ILE A 40 -3.39 6.85 -6.56
CA ILE A 40 -3.72 7.65 -7.76
C ILE A 40 -2.78 7.28 -8.91
N GLU A 41 -1.48 7.16 -8.63
CA GLU A 41 -0.53 6.72 -9.65
C GLU A 41 -0.87 5.34 -10.17
N ALA A 42 -1.27 4.42 -9.28
CA ALA A 42 -1.68 3.08 -9.68
C ALA A 42 -2.83 3.12 -10.68
N ILE A 43 -3.86 3.94 -10.39
CA ILE A 43 -4.99 4.10 -11.31
C ILE A 43 -4.51 4.66 -12.65
N SER A 44 -3.65 5.68 -12.62
CA SER A 44 -3.10 6.29 -13.84
C SER A 44 -2.35 5.29 -14.70
N ARG A 45 -1.81 4.25 -14.08
CA ARG A 45 -1.03 3.23 -14.80
C ARG A 45 -1.80 1.96 -15.12
N GLY A 46 -3.13 1.96 -14.90
CA GLY A 46 -3.97 0.91 -15.45
C GLY A 46 -4.68 0.00 -14.47
N VAL A 47 -4.55 0.19 -13.14
CA VAL A 47 -5.36 -0.63 -12.23
C VAL A 47 -6.83 -0.27 -12.42
N LYS A 48 -7.70 -1.26 -12.29
CA LYS A 48 -9.12 -1.00 -12.48
C LYS A 48 -9.75 -0.33 -11.26
N LYS A 49 -9.20 -0.56 -10.07
CA LYS A 49 -9.72 0.01 -8.83
C LYS A 49 -8.62 0.14 -7.80
N ALA A 50 -8.59 1.26 -7.09
CA ALA A 50 -7.73 1.46 -5.93
C ALA A 50 -8.59 1.75 -4.70
N VAL A 51 -8.27 1.12 -3.58
CA VAL A 51 -8.90 1.38 -2.29
C VAL A 51 -7.88 2.12 -1.43
N PHE A 52 -8.27 3.28 -0.92
CA PHE A 52 -7.43 4.15 -0.10
C PHE A 52 -7.90 4.05 1.34
N VAL A 53 -6.99 3.74 2.25
CA VAL A 53 -7.31 3.64 3.68
C VAL A 53 -6.53 4.73 4.41
N GLU A 54 -7.27 5.60 5.08
CA GLU A 54 -6.70 6.74 5.78
C GLU A 54 -7.68 7.18 6.87
N ASN A 55 -7.17 7.61 8.03
CA ASN A 55 -8.05 8.10 9.10
C ASN A 55 -7.81 9.54 9.50
N ASN A 56 -6.81 10.22 8.95
CA ASN A 56 -6.57 11.63 9.23
C ASN A 56 -7.47 12.49 8.35
N PRO A 57 -8.34 13.35 8.94
CA PRO A 57 -9.30 14.12 8.14
C PRO A 57 -8.64 15.04 7.09
N ASN A 58 -7.50 15.64 7.42
CA ASN A 58 -6.80 16.51 6.47
C ASN A 58 -6.24 15.72 5.29
N ALA A 59 -5.71 14.54 5.57
CA ALA A 59 -5.20 13.67 4.53
C ALA A 59 -6.35 13.15 3.64
N ILE A 60 -7.47 12.79 4.25
CA ILE A 60 -8.64 12.35 3.50
C ILE A 60 -9.11 13.44 2.54
N GLN A 61 -9.17 14.68 3.03
CA GLN A 61 -9.54 15.81 2.17
C GLN A 61 -8.59 15.95 0.99
N CYS A 62 -7.29 15.79 1.23
CA CYS A 62 -6.28 15.80 0.17
C CYS A 62 -6.53 14.71 -0.87
N ILE A 63 -6.83 13.49 -0.41
CA ILE A 63 -7.14 12.38 -1.31
C ILE A 63 -8.33 12.74 -2.21
N MET A 64 -9.40 13.23 -1.58
CA MET A 64 -10.63 13.56 -2.31
C MET A 64 -10.38 14.66 -3.34
N GLU A 65 -9.63 15.69 -2.97
CA GLU A 65 -9.29 16.77 -3.88
C GLU A 65 -8.42 16.28 -5.04
N ASN A 66 -7.44 15.43 -4.75
CA ASN A 66 -6.53 14.90 -5.76
C ASN A 66 -7.28 13.97 -6.73
N LEU A 67 -8.21 13.16 -6.22
CA LEU A 67 -9.02 12.31 -7.08
C LEU A 67 -9.91 13.13 -8.01
N LYS A 68 -10.51 14.19 -7.49
CA LYS A 68 -11.35 15.07 -8.29
C LYS A 68 -10.55 15.77 -9.37
N LYS A 69 -9.38 16.30 -8.98
CA LYS A 69 -8.50 17.02 -9.89
C LYS A 69 -8.02 16.15 -11.05
N THR A 70 -7.77 14.87 -10.77
CA THR A 70 -7.32 13.92 -11.78
C THR A 70 -8.48 13.21 -12.50
N GLN A 71 -9.71 13.42 -12.05
CA GLN A 71 -10.92 12.81 -12.61
C GLN A 71 -10.90 11.27 -12.50
N LEU A 72 -10.40 10.76 -11.38
CA LEU A 72 -10.26 9.33 -11.16
C LEU A 72 -11.19 8.78 -10.07
N GLU A 73 -12.18 9.58 -9.64
CA GLU A 73 -13.07 9.20 -8.54
C GLU A 73 -13.79 7.87 -8.78
N ASP A 74 -14.15 7.59 -10.03
CA ASP A 74 -14.94 6.39 -10.35
C ASP A 74 -14.17 5.10 -10.11
N GLN A 75 -12.84 5.17 -10.07
CA GLN A 75 -11.98 4.01 -9.87
C GLN A 75 -11.44 3.93 -8.44
N ALA A 76 -11.94 4.76 -7.55
CA ALA A 76 -11.42 4.88 -6.19
C ALA A 76 -12.50 4.62 -5.16
N GLU A 77 -12.12 3.93 -4.09
CA GLU A 77 -12.92 3.84 -2.87
C GLU A 77 -12.05 4.36 -1.74
N VAL A 78 -12.56 5.32 -0.96
CA VAL A 78 -11.83 5.90 0.18
C VAL A 78 -12.49 5.41 1.47
N ILE A 79 -11.73 4.70 2.30
CA ILE A 79 -12.21 4.19 3.58
C ILE A 79 -11.59 5.02 4.69
N ARG A 80 -12.46 5.74 5.42
CA ARG A 80 -12.07 6.70 6.46
C ARG A 80 -12.05 6.04 7.82
N GLU A 81 -11.18 5.07 7.97
CA GLU A 81 -11.08 4.28 9.19
C GLU A 81 -9.61 4.00 9.49
N ASP A 82 -9.32 3.54 10.70
CA ASP A 82 -7.99 3.02 10.97
C ASP A 82 -7.77 1.76 10.14
N VAL A 83 -6.51 1.42 9.96
CA VAL A 83 -6.11 0.34 9.06
C VAL A 83 -6.76 -1.00 9.44
N PHE A 84 -6.83 -1.34 10.72
CA PHE A 84 -7.33 -2.66 11.11
C PHE A 84 -8.85 -2.76 10.95
N SER A 85 -9.57 -1.68 11.23
CA SER A 85 -11.02 -1.63 10.96
C SER A 85 -11.29 -1.79 9.46
N ALA A 86 -10.49 -1.10 8.64
CA ALA A 86 -10.63 -1.17 7.19
C ALA A 86 -10.35 -2.57 6.67
N LEU A 87 -9.29 -3.21 7.16
CA LEU A 87 -8.96 -4.58 6.74
C LEU A 87 -10.08 -5.55 7.10
N ARG A 88 -10.65 -5.44 8.30
CA ARG A 88 -11.76 -6.29 8.69
C ARG A 88 -12.98 -6.06 7.81
N ARG A 89 -13.26 -4.81 7.44
CA ARG A 89 -14.38 -4.48 6.56
C ARG A 89 -14.20 -5.07 5.16
N LEU A 90 -12.98 -5.08 4.66
CA LEU A 90 -12.67 -5.55 3.31
C LEU A 90 -12.53 -7.07 3.22
N ASP A 91 -12.15 -7.71 4.32
CA ASP A 91 -11.88 -9.14 4.36
C ASP A 91 -13.14 -9.93 4.03
N GLY A 92 -13.05 -10.83 3.05
CA GLY A 92 -14.19 -11.61 2.56
C GLY A 92 -15.03 -10.88 1.53
N ARG A 93 -14.80 -9.57 1.32
CA ARG A 93 -15.55 -8.77 0.37
C ARG A 93 -14.75 -8.46 -0.89
N GLU A 94 -13.45 -8.33 -0.75
CA GLU A 94 -12.58 -7.94 -1.86
C GLU A 94 -11.21 -8.59 -1.71
N LYS A 95 -10.57 -8.89 -2.85
CA LYS A 95 -9.20 -9.39 -2.87
C LYS A 95 -8.33 -8.45 -3.69
N PHE A 96 -7.06 -8.35 -3.32
CA PHE A 96 -6.14 -7.39 -3.89
C PHE A 96 -4.96 -8.07 -4.57
N ASP A 97 -4.60 -7.54 -5.74
CA ASP A 97 -3.39 -7.95 -6.45
C ASP A 97 -2.15 -7.24 -5.93
N TYR A 98 -2.33 -6.02 -5.45
CA TYR A 98 -1.25 -5.19 -4.91
C TYR A 98 -1.68 -4.57 -3.59
N VAL A 99 -0.77 -4.59 -2.62
CA VAL A 99 -0.94 -3.86 -1.36
C VAL A 99 0.29 -3.00 -1.16
N PHE A 100 0.10 -1.70 -0.99
CA PHE A 100 1.17 -0.79 -0.61
C PHE A 100 0.88 -0.26 0.78
N MET A 101 1.91 -0.17 1.62
CA MET A 101 1.75 0.45 2.93
C MET A 101 2.96 1.30 3.28
N ASP A 102 2.69 2.45 3.88
CA ASP A 102 3.71 3.38 4.37
C ASP A 102 3.33 3.76 5.80
N PRO A 103 3.46 2.81 6.75
CA PRO A 103 3.03 3.08 8.13
C PRO A 103 3.99 4.03 8.84
N PRO A 104 3.52 4.71 9.89
CA PRO A 104 4.42 5.50 10.73
C PRO A 104 5.59 4.66 11.24
N TYR A 105 6.76 5.25 11.31
CA TYR A 105 7.97 4.55 11.75
C TYR A 105 7.93 4.24 13.25
N ASN A 106 8.67 3.20 13.65
CA ASN A 106 8.93 2.84 15.05
C ASN A 106 7.73 2.34 15.84
N HIS A 107 6.67 1.91 15.17
CA HIS A 107 5.48 1.37 15.84
C HIS A 107 5.21 -0.09 15.48
N MET A 108 6.06 -0.70 14.68
CA MET A 108 5.91 -2.09 14.22
C MET A 108 4.56 -2.37 13.56
N LEU A 109 3.93 -1.33 13.03
CA LEU A 109 2.63 -1.47 12.38
C LEU A 109 2.70 -2.35 11.13
N GLU A 110 3.81 -2.31 10.41
CA GLU A 110 3.98 -3.17 9.24
C GLU A 110 3.89 -4.64 9.61
N LYS A 111 4.46 -5.03 10.76
CA LYS A 111 4.36 -6.41 11.22
C LYS A 111 2.93 -6.79 11.57
N GLU A 112 2.21 -5.91 12.24
CA GLU A 112 0.81 -6.18 12.60
C GLU A 112 -0.06 -6.31 11.36
N VAL A 113 0.13 -5.42 10.38
CA VAL A 113 -0.63 -5.47 9.13
C VAL A 113 -0.31 -6.75 8.36
N LEU A 114 0.98 -7.08 8.23
CA LEU A 114 1.39 -8.30 7.53
C LEU A 114 0.85 -9.54 8.23
N THR A 115 0.84 -9.55 9.56
CA THR A 115 0.27 -10.66 10.34
C THR A 115 -1.22 -10.83 10.02
N TYR A 116 -1.96 -9.72 9.95
CA TYR A 116 -3.37 -9.78 9.57
C TYR A 116 -3.54 -10.30 8.14
N LEU A 117 -2.79 -9.75 7.20
CA LEU A 117 -2.89 -10.15 5.79
C LEU A 117 -2.62 -11.64 5.61
N ALA A 118 -1.64 -12.18 6.35
CA ALA A 118 -1.27 -13.59 6.24
C ALA A 118 -2.40 -14.53 6.60
N LYS A 119 -3.30 -14.11 7.51
CA LYS A 119 -4.41 -14.95 7.98
C LYS A 119 -5.73 -14.61 7.30
N SER A 120 -5.74 -13.62 6.43
CA SER A 120 -6.96 -13.09 5.82
C SER A 120 -7.20 -13.69 4.45
N ASP A 121 -8.36 -13.34 3.88
CA ASP A 121 -8.73 -13.67 2.51
C ASP A 121 -8.60 -12.44 1.61
N LEU A 122 -7.67 -11.52 1.95
CA LEU A 122 -7.53 -10.25 1.26
C LEU A 122 -6.60 -10.29 0.05
N LEU A 123 -5.76 -11.32 -0.07
CA LEU A 123 -4.72 -11.34 -1.10
C LEU A 123 -5.06 -12.31 -2.21
N GLU A 124 -4.89 -11.84 -3.46
CA GLU A 124 -4.93 -12.75 -4.60
C GLU A 124 -3.72 -13.67 -4.55
N LYS A 125 -3.80 -14.78 -5.30
CA LYS A 125 -2.78 -15.82 -5.27
C LYS A 125 -1.37 -15.28 -5.57
N ASP A 126 -1.25 -14.39 -6.53
CA ASP A 126 0.05 -13.85 -6.94
C ASP A 126 0.24 -12.41 -6.46
N ALA A 127 -0.40 -12.07 -5.35
CA ALA A 127 -0.36 -10.71 -4.83
C ALA A 127 1.06 -10.26 -4.50
N LEU A 128 1.32 -8.99 -4.72
CA LEU A 128 2.56 -8.34 -4.35
C LEU A 128 2.28 -7.31 -3.26
N ILE A 129 3.02 -7.40 -2.16
CA ILE A 129 2.94 -6.43 -1.07
C ILE A 129 4.20 -5.59 -1.09
N ILE A 130 4.05 -4.29 -1.02
CA ILE A 130 5.17 -3.35 -0.99
C ILE A 130 5.09 -2.56 0.30
N VAL A 131 6.16 -2.59 1.08
CA VAL A 131 6.23 -1.85 2.35
C VAL A 131 7.29 -0.77 2.23
N GLU A 132 6.91 0.47 2.50
CA GLU A 132 7.88 1.55 2.65
C GLU A 132 8.29 1.59 4.12
N ALA A 133 9.57 1.45 4.39
CA ALA A 133 10.07 1.28 5.75
C ALA A 133 11.42 1.97 5.92
N SER A 134 11.79 2.23 7.19
CA SER A 134 13.13 2.73 7.47
C SER A 134 14.15 1.65 7.16
N LEU A 135 15.39 2.06 6.90
CA LEU A 135 16.46 1.14 6.56
C LEU A 135 16.75 0.14 7.68
N ALA A 136 16.41 0.48 8.92
CA ALA A 136 16.66 -0.37 10.09
C ALA A 136 15.54 -1.36 10.39
N THR A 137 14.44 -1.33 9.63
CA THR A 137 13.30 -2.19 9.90
C THR A 137 13.65 -3.66 9.69
N ASP A 138 13.29 -4.50 10.66
CA ASP A 138 13.54 -5.93 10.62
C ASP A 138 12.33 -6.67 10.03
N PHE A 139 12.56 -7.49 9.02
CA PHE A 139 11.54 -8.31 8.36
C PHE A 139 11.81 -9.81 8.51
N SER A 140 12.62 -10.20 9.50
CA SER A 140 13.02 -11.60 9.67
C SER A 140 11.85 -12.55 9.96
N TYR A 141 10.69 -12.02 10.33
CA TYR A 141 9.50 -12.80 10.67
C TYR A 141 8.66 -13.24 9.45
N LEU A 142 9.00 -12.79 8.25
CA LEU A 142 8.15 -13.00 7.07
C LEU A 142 7.91 -14.48 6.77
N GLU A 143 8.94 -15.33 6.85
CA GLU A 143 8.77 -16.75 6.57
C GLU A 143 7.76 -17.40 7.48
N GLU A 144 7.76 -17.05 8.76
CA GLU A 144 6.80 -17.59 9.72
C GLU A 144 5.37 -17.24 9.35
N LEU A 145 5.17 -16.13 8.65
CA LEU A 145 3.85 -15.69 8.20
C LEU A 145 3.45 -16.29 6.85
N GLY A 146 4.35 -17.00 6.19
CA GLY A 146 4.09 -17.55 4.88
C GLY A 146 4.40 -16.56 3.75
N PHE A 147 5.27 -15.60 4.01
CA PHE A 147 5.69 -14.61 3.03
C PHE A 147 7.17 -14.76 2.68
N LEU A 148 7.52 -14.25 1.50
CA LEU A 148 8.90 -14.18 1.04
C LEU A 148 9.25 -12.76 0.64
N MET A 149 10.41 -12.28 1.09
CA MET A 149 10.95 -11.02 0.59
C MET A 149 11.62 -11.30 -0.75
N ILE A 150 11.09 -10.77 -1.83
CA ILE A 150 11.62 -11.04 -3.16
C ILE A 150 12.56 -9.96 -3.66
N LYS A 151 12.49 -8.75 -3.08
CA LYS A 151 13.35 -7.65 -3.50
C LYS A 151 13.35 -6.55 -2.45
N GLN A 152 14.46 -5.80 -2.36
CA GLN A 152 14.56 -4.54 -1.61
C GLN A 152 15.10 -3.48 -2.54
N LYS A 153 14.55 -2.29 -2.46
CA LYS A 153 15.13 -1.12 -3.12
C LYS A 153 15.42 -0.09 -2.03
N LYS A 154 16.70 0.14 -1.77
CA LYS A 154 17.13 1.08 -0.72
C LYS A 154 17.33 2.47 -1.29
N TYR A 155 16.91 3.46 -0.53
CA TYR A 155 17.14 4.87 -0.81
C TYR A 155 18.00 5.44 0.33
N LYS A 156 18.14 6.75 0.37
CA LYS A 156 19.03 7.39 1.35
C LYS A 156 18.62 7.11 2.80
N THR A 157 17.31 7.21 3.10
CA THR A 157 16.82 7.11 4.48
C THR A 157 15.76 6.04 4.68
N ASN A 158 15.24 5.47 3.60
CA ASN A 158 14.18 4.48 3.68
C ASN A 158 14.35 3.47 2.55
N MET A 159 13.44 2.50 2.50
CA MET A 159 13.48 1.47 1.46
C MET A 159 12.08 1.02 1.09
N HIS A 160 11.96 0.43 -0.09
CA HIS A 160 10.80 -0.34 -0.48
C HIS A 160 11.14 -1.82 -0.42
N VAL A 161 10.32 -2.57 0.29
CA VAL A 161 10.47 -4.03 0.42
C VAL A 161 9.33 -4.69 -0.32
N PHE A 162 9.67 -5.63 -1.20
CA PHE A 162 8.70 -6.32 -2.07
C PHE A 162 8.51 -7.73 -1.54
N ILE A 163 7.28 -8.08 -1.25
CA ILE A 163 6.92 -9.31 -0.53
C ILE A 163 5.88 -10.07 -1.34
N SER A 164 6.11 -11.36 -1.53
CA SER A 164 5.15 -12.25 -2.18
C SER A 164 4.63 -13.29 -1.18
N VAL A 165 3.51 -13.91 -1.55
CA VAL A 165 2.96 -15.02 -0.77
C VAL A 165 3.74 -16.28 -1.13
N GLU A 166 4.21 -17.01 -0.12
CA GLU A 166 4.88 -18.28 -0.33
C GLU A 166 3.83 -19.34 -0.67
N GLU A 167 4.10 -20.11 -1.74
CA GLU A 167 3.19 -21.19 -2.15
C GLU A 167 3.48 -22.49 -1.43
#